data_66c4c1beafbf910a583bfeefd72d628e
#
_entry.id   66c4c1beafbf910a583bfeefd72d628e
#
_cell.length_a   1.000
_cell.length_b   1.000
_cell.length_c   1.000
_cell.angle_alpha   90.00
_cell.angle_beta   90.00
_cell.angle_gamma   90.00
#
_symmetry.space_group_name_H-M   'P 1'
#
loop_
_entity.id
_entity.type
_entity.pdbx_description
1 polymer ?
#
loop_
_entity_poly.entity_id
_entity_poly.type
_entity_poly.pdbx_seq_one_letter_code
_entity_poly.pdbx_strand_id
1 'polypeptide(L)'
;MSLEFLISKIQNNKFLLIGRAGGDIYPDPPGTKTENAKNYVTHLGGSSANMGVQLTRYGGSCSLLTRVSNDALGKFTLNQLDHYGVKRNLIKLEDKESRISFAIVESTVENHQSIIYRHKAADLFLNKNDIENSNI
;
A
#
# COMPACT_ATOMS: atom_id res chain seq x y z
N MET A 1 27.99 9.33 -7.04
CA MET A 1 27.23 9.57 -5.79
C MET A 1 27.15 8.24 -5.05
N SER A 2 27.69 8.15 -3.82
CA SER A 2 27.73 6.88 -3.07
C SER A 2 26.35 6.50 -2.50
N LEU A 3 26.13 5.21 -2.25
CA LEU A 3 24.93 4.70 -1.61
C LEU A 3 24.74 5.30 -0.20
N GLU A 4 25.83 5.43 0.55
CA GLU A 4 25.83 6.04 1.89
C GLU A 4 25.34 7.49 1.87
N PHE A 5 25.73 8.27 0.87
CA PHE A 5 25.25 9.62 0.69
C PHE A 5 23.74 9.64 0.42
N LEU A 6 23.22 8.75 -0.42
CA LEU A 6 21.77 8.64 -0.67
C LEU A 6 21.00 8.25 0.59
N ILE A 7 21.49 7.26 1.33
CA ILE A 7 20.88 6.84 2.60
C ILE A 7 20.85 7.99 3.60
N SER A 8 21.95 8.75 3.76
CA SER A 8 21.97 9.92 4.65
C SER A 8 20.94 10.99 4.26
N LYS A 9 20.70 11.17 2.95
CA LYS A 9 19.64 12.08 2.48
C LYS A 9 18.25 11.59 2.83
N ILE A 10 18.02 10.28 2.76
CA ILE A 10 16.74 9.68 3.17
C ILE A 10 16.53 9.87 4.68
N GLN A 11 17.52 9.54 5.50
CA GLN A 11 17.45 9.63 6.97
C GLN A 11 17.19 11.05 7.48
N ASN A 12 17.70 12.05 6.80
CA ASN A 12 17.58 13.47 7.20
C ASN A 12 16.35 14.19 6.60
N ASN A 13 15.47 13.46 5.90
CA ASN A 13 14.30 14.06 5.27
C ASN A 13 12.99 13.41 5.72
N LYS A 14 11.92 14.19 5.61
CA LYS A 14 10.54 13.76 5.77
C LYS A 14 9.92 13.61 4.37
N PHE A 15 9.17 12.55 4.16
CA PHE A 15 8.53 12.25 2.89
C PHE A 15 7.02 12.23 3.05
N LEU A 16 6.35 12.90 2.14
CA LEU A 16 4.94 12.78 1.92
C LEU A 16 4.72 11.97 0.64
N LEU A 17 4.02 10.86 0.77
CA LEU A 17 3.55 10.09 -0.36
C LEU A 17 2.05 10.26 -0.51
N ILE A 18 1.60 10.45 -1.73
CA ILE A 18 0.17 10.58 -2.05
C ILE A 18 -0.19 9.46 -3.01
N GLY A 19 -1.18 8.65 -2.66
CA GLY A 19 -1.66 7.60 -3.56
C GLY A 19 -2.17 6.36 -2.85
N ARG A 20 -2.14 5.23 -3.55
CA ARG A 20 -2.79 4.00 -3.14
C ARG A 20 -2.01 3.24 -2.06
N ALA A 21 -2.77 2.76 -1.05
CA ALA A 21 -2.44 1.60 -0.23
C ALA A 21 -3.55 0.55 -0.39
N GLY A 22 -3.20 -0.72 -0.40
CA GLY A 22 -4.15 -1.81 -0.58
C GLY A 22 -3.57 -3.16 -0.21
N GLY A 23 -4.21 -4.23 -0.65
CA GLY A 23 -3.72 -5.60 -0.50
C GLY A 23 -3.25 -6.16 -1.83
N ASP A 24 -2.20 -6.95 -1.80
CA ASP A 24 -1.81 -7.84 -2.89
C ASP A 24 -1.93 -9.28 -2.39
N ILE A 25 -2.62 -10.12 -3.14
CA ILE A 25 -2.97 -11.50 -2.80
C ILE A 25 -2.27 -12.41 -3.79
N TYR A 26 -1.53 -13.36 -3.28
CA TYR A 26 -0.74 -14.30 -4.09
C TYR A 26 -1.26 -15.72 -3.90
N PRO A 27 -1.51 -16.48 -4.97
CA PRO A 27 -1.76 -17.91 -4.86
C PRO A 27 -0.63 -18.63 -4.11
N ASP A 28 -0.98 -19.56 -3.24
CA ASP A 28 -0.05 -20.34 -2.45
C ASP A 28 -0.28 -21.85 -2.69
N PRO A 29 0.77 -22.64 -2.95
CA PRO A 29 2.17 -22.26 -3.02
C PRO A 29 2.52 -21.42 -4.28
N PRO A 30 3.68 -20.69 -4.25
CA PRO A 30 4.19 -19.99 -5.43
C PRO A 30 4.26 -20.93 -6.64
N GLY A 31 3.94 -20.43 -7.83
CA GLY A 31 3.85 -21.27 -9.03
C GLY A 31 2.44 -21.82 -9.30
N THR A 32 1.46 -21.47 -8.46
CA THR A 32 0.06 -21.86 -8.67
C THR A 32 -0.67 -20.81 -9.50
N LYS A 33 -1.40 -21.23 -10.51
CA LYS A 33 -2.34 -20.39 -11.27
C LYS A 33 -3.54 -20.02 -10.40
N THR A 34 -4.07 -18.82 -10.56
CA THR A 34 -5.21 -18.31 -9.76
C THR A 34 -6.41 -19.24 -9.84
N GLU A 35 -6.74 -19.77 -11.03
CA GLU A 35 -7.87 -20.68 -11.24
C GLU A 35 -7.72 -22.03 -10.53
N ASN A 36 -6.52 -22.39 -10.12
CA ASN A 36 -6.22 -23.66 -9.42
C ASN A 36 -5.89 -23.46 -7.94
N ALA A 37 -5.82 -22.20 -7.48
CA ALA A 37 -5.39 -21.89 -6.13
C ALA A 37 -6.48 -22.22 -5.11
N LYS A 38 -6.10 -22.90 -4.03
CA LYS A 38 -6.95 -23.16 -2.86
C LYS A 38 -6.58 -22.26 -1.68
N ASN A 39 -5.35 -21.81 -1.63
CA ASN A 39 -4.83 -20.94 -0.57
C ASN A 39 -4.21 -19.67 -1.18
N TYR A 40 -4.20 -18.62 -0.38
CA TYR A 40 -3.63 -17.33 -0.77
C TYR A 40 -2.89 -16.71 0.41
N VAL A 41 -1.82 -16.00 0.12
CA VAL A 41 -1.08 -15.17 1.07
C VAL A 41 -1.33 -13.70 0.74
N THR A 42 -1.59 -12.89 1.76
CA THR A 42 -1.88 -11.47 1.59
C THR A 42 -0.71 -10.61 2.05
N HIS A 43 -0.34 -9.64 1.24
CA HIS A 43 0.70 -8.65 1.52
C HIS A 43 0.18 -7.22 1.35
N LEU A 44 0.93 -6.26 1.89
CA LEU A 44 0.69 -4.85 1.62
C LEU A 44 0.92 -4.58 0.13
N GLY A 45 -0.07 -3.98 -0.52
CA GLY A 45 -0.04 -3.55 -1.91
C GLY A 45 -0.12 -2.04 -2.07
N GLY A 46 0.10 -1.59 -3.31
CA GLY A 46 0.08 -0.18 -3.68
C GLY A 46 1.47 0.44 -3.80
N SER A 47 1.76 1.06 -4.94
CA SER A 47 3.08 1.64 -5.22
C SER A 47 3.49 2.69 -4.21
N SER A 48 2.57 3.58 -3.80
CA SER A 48 2.85 4.61 -2.80
C SER A 48 3.13 4.01 -1.41
N ALA A 49 2.36 3.00 -1.00
CA ALA A 49 2.61 2.28 0.24
C ALA A 49 3.98 1.57 0.22
N ASN A 50 4.31 0.88 -0.88
CA ASN A 50 5.59 0.18 -1.03
C ASN A 50 6.78 1.15 -1.05
N MET A 51 6.65 2.33 -1.67
CA MET A 51 7.68 3.38 -1.57
C MET A 51 7.85 3.85 -0.12
N GLY A 52 6.74 4.06 0.61
CA GLY A 52 6.77 4.43 2.02
C GLY A 52 7.53 3.42 2.88
N VAL A 53 7.24 2.14 2.67
CA VAL A 53 7.95 1.03 3.33
C VAL A 53 9.46 1.09 3.05
N GLN A 54 9.86 1.27 1.79
CA GLN A 54 11.28 1.32 1.45
C GLN A 54 11.98 2.55 2.06
N LEU A 55 11.38 3.73 1.98
CA LEU A 55 11.94 4.94 2.60
C LEU A 55 12.10 4.77 4.11
N THR A 56 11.12 4.18 4.77
CA THR A 56 11.16 3.92 6.22
C THR A 56 12.24 2.90 6.57
N ARG A 57 12.40 1.83 5.77
CA ARG A 57 13.48 0.84 5.95
C ARG A 57 14.89 1.44 5.82
N TYR A 58 15.05 2.49 5.03
CA TYR A 58 16.30 3.25 4.94
C TYR A 58 16.44 4.35 6.01
N GLY A 59 15.52 4.39 6.99
CA GLY A 59 15.57 5.31 8.12
C GLY A 59 14.90 6.67 7.87
N GLY A 60 14.19 6.84 6.77
CA GLY A 60 13.42 8.05 6.48
C GLY A 60 12.11 8.11 7.28
N SER A 61 11.61 9.32 7.52
CA SER A 61 10.29 9.56 8.09
C SER A 61 9.27 9.73 6.97
N CYS A 62 8.34 8.78 6.83
CA CYS A 62 7.37 8.78 5.74
C CYS A 62 5.94 8.85 6.26
N SER A 63 5.15 9.77 5.72
CA SER A 63 3.69 9.83 5.88
C SER A 63 3.00 9.50 4.56
N LEU A 64 1.92 8.73 4.63
CA LEU A 64 1.11 8.38 3.47
C LEU A 64 -0.24 9.08 3.55
N LEU A 65 -0.55 9.90 2.55
CA LEU A 65 -1.85 10.50 2.33
C LEU A 65 -2.65 9.62 1.38
N THR A 66 -3.68 8.99 1.89
CA THR A 66 -4.58 8.10 1.15
C THR A 66 -5.91 7.93 1.86
N ARG A 67 -6.82 7.20 1.22
CA ARG A 67 -8.02 6.67 1.88
C ARG A 67 -8.02 5.16 1.84
N VAL A 68 -8.48 4.53 2.92
CA VAL A 68 -8.68 3.08 3.04
C VAL A 68 -10.10 2.79 3.50
N SER A 69 -10.62 1.61 3.19
CA SER A 69 -11.94 1.20 3.64
C SER A 69 -11.95 0.90 5.15
N ASN A 70 -13.10 1.13 5.79
CA ASN A 70 -13.33 0.78 7.19
C ASN A 70 -13.87 -0.65 7.31
N ASP A 71 -13.10 -1.61 6.79
CA ASP A 71 -13.41 -3.04 6.84
C ASP A 71 -12.18 -3.86 7.27
N ALA A 72 -12.30 -5.19 7.28
CA ALA A 72 -11.23 -6.08 7.73
C ALA A 72 -9.95 -5.95 6.89
N LEU A 73 -10.07 -5.77 5.56
CA LEU A 73 -8.92 -5.62 4.67
C LEU A 73 -8.30 -4.22 4.78
N GLY A 74 -9.11 -3.17 4.98
CA GLY A 74 -8.60 -1.84 5.31
C GLY A 74 -7.81 -1.84 6.62
N LYS A 75 -8.31 -2.52 7.66
CA LYS A 75 -7.58 -2.71 8.94
C LYS A 75 -6.29 -3.49 8.74
N PHE A 76 -6.30 -4.54 7.93
CA PHE A 76 -5.08 -5.27 7.56
C PHE A 76 -4.06 -4.32 6.94
N THR A 77 -4.47 -3.50 5.96
CA THR A 77 -3.59 -2.52 5.31
C THR A 77 -2.98 -1.54 6.31
N LEU A 78 -3.78 -1.00 7.25
CA LEU A 78 -3.31 -0.11 8.31
C LEU A 78 -2.29 -0.80 9.24
N ASN A 79 -2.57 -2.03 9.65
CA ASN A 79 -1.67 -2.82 10.50
C ASN A 79 -0.32 -3.08 9.80
N GLN A 80 -0.34 -3.33 8.49
CA GLN A 80 0.88 -3.51 7.71
C GLN A 80 1.69 -2.21 7.63
N LEU A 81 1.04 -1.06 7.41
CA LEU A 81 1.71 0.24 7.40
C LEU A 81 2.35 0.55 8.77
N ASP A 82 1.65 0.28 9.86
CA ASP A 82 2.19 0.41 11.23
C ASP A 82 3.40 -0.50 11.45
N HIS A 83 3.30 -1.78 11.04
CA HIS A 83 4.39 -2.76 11.14
C HIS A 83 5.66 -2.28 10.45
N TYR A 84 5.53 -1.62 9.30
CA TYR A 84 6.66 -1.07 8.55
C TYR A 84 7.04 0.36 8.96
N GLY A 85 6.37 0.96 9.94
CA GLY A 85 6.67 2.30 10.46
C GLY A 85 6.26 3.45 9.53
N VAL A 86 5.40 3.21 8.54
CA VAL A 86 4.83 4.26 7.70
C VAL A 86 3.76 5.00 8.50
N LYS A 87 3.89 6.31 8.64
CA LYS A 87 2.96 7.12 9.42
C LYS A 87 1.61 7.22 8.71
N ARG A 88 0.54 6.90 9.46
CA ARG A 88 -0.83 6.90 8.95
C ARG A 88 -1.68 8.08 9.41
N ASN A 89 -1.07 9.09 10.01
CA ASN A 89 -1.77 10.28 10.50
C ASN A 89 -2.54 11.06 9.42
N LEU A 90 -2.23 10.83 8.14
CA LEU A 90 -2.89 11.42 6.98
C LEU A 90 -3.79 10.42 6.22
N ILE A 91 -4.02 9.25 6.80
CA ILE A 91 -4.92 8.26 6.20
C ILE A 91 -6.33 8.47 6.72
N LYS A 92 -7.26 8.61 5.78
CA LYS A 92 -8.69 8.74 6.09
C LYS A 92 -9.41 7.41 5.88
N LEU A 93 -10.27 7.06 6.83
CA LEU A 93 -11.17 5.92 6.68
C LEU A 93 -12.39 6.32 5.85
N GLU A 94 -12.77 5.46 4.93
CA GLU A 94 -13.96 5.60 4.11
C GLU A 94 -15.01 4.58 4.57
N ASP A 95 -16.10 5.07 5.17
CA ASP A 95 -17.11 4.24 5.84
C ASP A 95 -18.27 3.78 4.94
N LYS A 96 -18.32 4.29 3.70
CA LYS A 96 -19.46 4.02 2.81
C LYS A 96 -19.29 2.65 2.10
N GLU A 97 -19.86 2.54 0.93
CA GLU A 97 -19.80 1.32 0.12
C GLU A 97 -18.42 1.01 -0.49
N SER A 98 -17.43 1.86 -0.19
CA SER A 98 -16.07 1.72 -0.68
C SER A 98 -15.39 0.50 -0.07
N ARG A 99 -14.56 -0.16 -0.88
CA ARG A 99 -13.71 -1.28 -0.44
C ARG A 99 -12.24 -0.92 -0.63
N ILE A 100 -11.38 -1.66 0.04
CA ILE A 100 -9.96 -1.55 -0.25
C ILE A 100 -9.69 -2.06 -1.67
N SER A 101 -8.79 -1.41 -2.38
CA SER A 101 -8.28 -1.97 -3.62
C SER A 101 -7.35 -3.14 -3.33
N PHE A 102 -7.46 -4.20 -4.10
CA PHE A 102 -6.52 -5.32 -4.01
C PHE A 102 -6.18 -5.87 -5.39
N ALA A 103 -5.04 -6.54 -5.49
CA ALA A 103 -4.64 -7.26 -6.66
C ALA A 103 -4.48 -8.75 -6.35
N ILE A 104 -4.84 -9.60 -7.30
CA ILE A 104 -4.42 -11.00 -7.32
C ILE A 104 -3.25 -11.06 -8.28
N VAL A 105 -2.11 -11.56 -7.81
CA VAL A 105 -0.85 -11.55 -8.55
C VAL A 105 -0.29 -12.97 -8.61
N GLU A 106 -0.22 -13.54 -9.79
CA GLU A 106 0.48 -14.79 -10.01
C GLU A 106 1.98 -14.56 -10.01
N SER A 107 2.72 -15.41 -9.32
CA SER A 107 4.18 -15.37 -9.25
C SER A 107 4.78 -16.70 -9.66
N THR A 108 5.97 -16.67 -10.27
CA THR A 108 6.76 -17.86 -10.64
C THR A 108 6.06 -18.83 -11.58
N VAL A 109 5.12 -18.35 -12.40
CA VAL A 109 4.43 -19.14 -13.44
C VAL A 109 4.68 -18.53 -14.81
N GLU A 110 4.71 -19.39 -15.82
CA GLU A 110 4.72 -18.94 -17.21
C GLU A 110 3.38 -18.26 -17.54
N ASN A 111 3.42 -17.18 -18.32
CA ASN A 111 2.23 -16.38 -18.68
C ASN A 111 1.42 -15.94 -17.43
N HIS A 112 2.12 -15.46 -16.39
CA HIS A 112 1.50 -14.96 -15.16
C HIS A 112 0.51 -13.82 -15.42
N GLN A 113 -0.52 -13.74 -14.61
CA GLN A 113 -1.51 -12.68 -14.65
C GLN A 113 -1.48 -11.85 -13.38
N SER A 114 -1.85 -10.58 -13.52
CA SER A 114 -2.14 -9.69 -12.40
C SER A 114 -3.48 -9.02 -12.65
N ILE A 115 -4.40 -9.17 -11.71
CA ILE A 115 -5.76 -8.63 -11.81
C ILE A 115 -5.97 -7.65 -10.65
N ILE A 116 -6.28 -6.40 -10.96
CA ILE A 116 -6.51 -5.36 -9.94
C ILE A 116 -8.01 -5.09 -9.79
N TYR A 117 -8.52 -5.31 -8.60
CA TYR A 117 -9.87 -4.98 -8.20
C TYR A 117 -9.87 -3.60 -7.52
N ARG A 118 -10.27 -2.56 -8.27
CA ARG A 118 -10.21 -1.17 -7.81
C ARG A 118 -11.49 -0.38 -8.09
N HIS A 119 -12.56 -1.06 -8.47
CA HIS A 119 -13.85 -0.39 -8.74
C HIS A 119 -14.40 0.22 -7.45
N LYS A 120 -14.70 1.52 -7.46
CA LYS A 120 -15.17 2.29 -6.28
C LYS A 120 -14.30 2.05 -5.03
N ALA A 121 -12.99 1.83 -5.20
CA ALA A 121 -12.10 1.64 -4.07
C ALA A 121 -11.88 2.94 -3.30
N ALA A 122 -11.63 2.83 -1.99
CA ALA A 122 -11.52 3.96 -1.07
C ALA A 122 -10.48 5.00 -1.52
N ASP A 123 -9.35 4.55 -2.05
CA ASP A 123 -8.27 5.41 -2.54
C ASP A 123 -8.68 6.30 -3.74
N LEU A 124 -9.72 5.95 -4.48
CA LEU A 124 -10.26 6.76 -5.59
C LEU A 124 -11.06 7.99 -5.11
N PHE A 125 -11.42 8.03 -3.84
CA PHE A 125 -12.12 9.17 -3.25
C PHE A 125 -11.18 10.22 -2.67
N LEU A 126 -9.85 10.00 -2.73
CA LEU A 126 -8.85 11.00 -2.36
C LEU A 126 -9.09 12.28 -3.17
N ASN A 127 -9.14 13.41 -2.49
CA ASN A 127 -9.47 14.69 -3.12
C ASN A 127 -8.68 15.85 -2.51
N LYS A 128 -8.88 17.05 -3.06
CA LYS A 128 -8.21 18.28 -2.67
C LYS A 128 -8.32 18.58 -1.16
N ASN A 129 -9.48 18.35 -0.57
CA ASN A 129 -9.70 18.64 0.86
C ASN A 129 -8.83 17.76 1.77
N ASP A 130 -8.49 16.53 1.34
CA ASP A 130 -7.59 15.66 2.10
C ASP A 130 -6.17 16.26 2.16
N ILE A 131 -5.75 16.94 1.11
CA ILE A 131 -4.47 17.66 1.07
C ILE A 131 -4.53 18.93 1.92
N GLU A 132 -5.55 19.76 1.73
CA GLU A 132 -5.70 21.03 2.44
C GLU A 132 -5.83 20.85 3.95
N ASN A 133 -6.51 19.79 4.40
CA ASN A 133 -6.68 19.47 5.82
C ASN A 133 -5.49 18.73 6.44
N SER A 134 -4.48 18.40 5.66
CA SER A 134 -3.31 17.64 6.15
C SER A 134 -2.31 18.48 6.95
N ASN A 135 -2.41 19.81 6.90
CA ASN A 135 -1.48 20.77 7.53
C ASN A 135 0.00 20.48 7.16
N ILE A 136 0.24 20.14 5.90
CA ILE A 136 1.58 19.84 5.35
C ILE A 136 2.21 21.12 4.82
#